data_280cd8d7d6f9cef1871c428c2ca6198c
#
_entry.id   280cd8d7d6f9cef1871c428c2ca6198c
#
_cell.length_a   1.000
_cell.length_b   1.000
_cell.length_c   1.000
_cell.angle_alpha   90.00
_cell.angle_beta   90.00
_cell.angle_gamma   90.00
#
_symmetry.space_group_name_H-M   'P 1'
#
loop_
_entity.id
_entity.type
_entity.pdbx_description
1 polymer ?
#
loop_
_entity_poly.entity_id
_entity_poly.type
_entity_poly.pdbx_seq_one_letter_code
_entity_poly.pdbx_strand_id
1 'polypeptide(L)'
;MAVVNVEVRSPLSPDEVLRVLTDFSERRAEAWPGVDLDRLVVHELGEDFAEVTEGNATTWERERYEWDRAAGTVTAKTLDSNVWGEGSRWDYRITPVEGGSQVGVRLERYGKNIKGKLIGALLPVAGKKVITDGLRSALKLT
;
A
#
# COMPACT_ATOMS: atom_id res chain seq x y z
N MET A 1 -12.20 -7.11 12.32
CA MET A 1 -11.76 -6.75 10.95
C MET A 1 -11.98 -5.26 10.72
N ALA A 2 -11.01 -4.59 10.13
CA ALA A 2 -11.16 -3.21 9.69
C ALA A 2 -11.00 -3.15 8.17
N VAL A 3 -11.90 -2.41 7.51
CA VAL A 3 -11.86 -2.19 6.06
C VAL A 3 -11.91 -0.70 5.78
N VAL A 4 -10.99 -0.23 4.93
CA VAL A 4 -10.96 1.16 4.49
C VAL A 4 -10.94 1.18 2.97
N ASN A 5 -11.82 1.96 2.37
CA ASN A 5 -11.86 2.18 0.92
C ASN A 5 -11.58 3.64 0.63
N VAL A 6 -10.68 3.90 -0.31
CA VAL A 6 -10.31 5.25 -0.74
C VAL A 6 -10.26 5.29 -2.26
N GLU A 7 -10.74 6.37 -2.85
CA GLU A 7 -10.55 6.66 -4.27
C GLU A 7 -9.93 8.04 -4.41
N VAL A 8 -8.89 8.13 -5.25
CA VAL A 8 -8.18 9.38 -5.50
C VAL A 8 -7.91 9.54 -6.99
N ARG A 9 -7.70 10.78 -7.40
CA ARG A 9 -7.24 11.11 -8.75
C ARG A 9 -5.79 11.55 -8.73
N SER A 10 -5.04 11.07 -9.73
CA SER A 10 -3.64 11.43 -9.94
C SER A 10 -3.44 11.93 -11.37
N PRO A 11 -2.59 12.92 -11.60
CA PRO A 11 -2.22 13.33 -12.95
C PRO A 11 -1.30 12.32 -13.65
N LEU A 12 -0.80 11.33 -12.93
CA LEU A 12 0.06 10.29 -13.49
C LEU A 12 -0.75 9.33 -14.36
N SER A 13 -0.14 8.83 -15.44
CA SER A 13 -0.75 7.78 -16.26
C SER A 13 -0.86 6.47 -15.48
N PRO A 14 -1.72 5.53 -15.92
CA PRO A 14 -1.78 4.21 -15.28
C PRO A 14 -0.42 3.51 -15.17
N ASP A 15 0.42 3.57 -16.19
CA ASP A 15 1.76 2.98 -16.14
C ASP A 15 2.67 3.68 -15.12
N GLU A 16 2.57 4.99 -15.01
CA GLU A 16 3.33 5.75 -14.03
C GLU A 16 2.87 5.42 -12.60
N VAL A 17 1.55 5.30 -12.38
CA VAL A 17 1.00 4.88 -11.09
C VAL A 17 1.50 3.49 -10.72
N LEU A 18 1.40 2.54 -11.66
CA LEU A 18 1.88 1.17 -11.43
C LEU A 18 3.36 1.17 -11.06
N ARG A 19 4.16 1.97 -11.75
CA ARG A 19 5.59 2.08 -11.49
C ARG A 19 5.88 2.58 -10.07
N VAL A 20 5.12 3.56 -9.59
CA VAL A 20 5.25 4.06 -8.21
C VAL A 20 4.85 3.00 -7.20
N LEU A 21 3.74 2.31 -7.42
CA LEU A 21 3.24 1.28 -6.49
C LEU A 21 4.18 0.07 -6.41
N THR A 22 4.94 -0.19 -7.46
CA THR A 22 5.83 -1.36 -7.56
C THR A 22 7.31 -1.00 -7.57
N ASP A 23 7.65 0.23 -7.20
CA ASP A 23 9.04 0.67 -7.04
C ASP A 23 9.51 0.33 -5.62
N PHE A 24 10.35 -0.69 -5.50
CA PHE A 24 10.91 -1.16 -4.23
C PHE A 24 12.36 -0.72 -4.04
N SER A 25 12.81 0.28 -4.79
CA SER A 25 14.12 0.92 -4.62
C SER A 25 14.09 1.87 -3.41
N GLU A 26 15.23 2.50 -3.13
CA GLU A 26 15.33 3.49 -2.05
C GLU A 26 14.31 4.63 -2.17
N ARG A 27 13.84 4.94 -3.40
CA ARG A 27 12.80 5.93 -3.63
C ARG A 27 11.48 5.62 -2.92
N ARG A 28 11.25 4.36 -2.55
CA ARG A 28 10.05 3.97 -1.81
C ARG A 28 9.96 4.68 -0.47
N ALA A 29 11.07 4.81 0.24
CA ALA A 29 11.11 5.52 1.52
C ALA A 29 10.89 7.02 1.36
N GLU A 30 11.28 7.59 0.22
CA GLU A 30 11.03 9.00 -0.10
C GLU A 30 9.56 9.23 -0.48
N ALA A 31 8.96 8.30 -1.24
CA ALA A 31 7.60 8.42 -1.75
C ALA A 31 6.54 8.18 -0.67
N TRP A 32 6.78 7.23 0.22
CA TRP A 32 5.81 6.78 1.21
C TRP A 32 6.23 7.16 2.63
N PRO A 33 5.49 8.08 3.31
CA PRO A 33 5.88 8.55 4.65
C PRO A 33 5.96 7.47 5.72
N GLY A 34 5.21 6.38 5.55
CA GLY A 34 5.20 5.26 6.49
C GLY A 34 6.32 4.24 6.31
N VAL A 35 7.21 4.44 5.34
CA VAL A 35 8.29 3.51 5.03
C VAL A 35 9.63 4.12 5.40
N ASP A 36 10.32 3.48 6.35
CA ASP A 36 11.69 3.83 6.73
C ASP A 36 12.68 3.03 5.89
N LEU A 37 13.68 3.68 5.33
CA LEU A 37 14.66 3.05 4.45
C LEU A 37 15.41 1.90 5.12
N ASP A 38 15.78 2.06 6.39
CA ASP A 38 16.51 1.05 7.14
C ASP A 38 15.65 -0.18 7.50
N ARG A 39 14.34 -0.13 7.23
CA ARG A 39 13.43 -1.26 7.43
C ARG A 39 12.89 -1.83 6.13
N LEU A 40 13.32 -1.28 5.00
CA LEU A 40 12.92 -1.78 3.68
C LEU A 40 13.87 -2.90 3.26
N VAL A 41 13.33 -4.12 3.13
CA VAL A 41 14.09 -5.29 2.67
C VAL A 41 13.34 -5.94 1.52
N VAL A 42 13.99 -6.06 0.38
CA VAL A 42 13.45 -6.80 -0.76
C VAL A 42 13.96 -8.23 -0.68
N HIS A 43 13.08 -9.17 -0.39
CA HIS A 43 13.41 -10.59 -0.27
C HIS A 43 13.45 -11.28 -1.62
N GLU A 44 12.53 -10.91 -2.50
CA GLU A 44 12.43 -11.46 -3.85
C GLU A 44 11.76 -10.42 -4.75
N LEU A 45 12.22 -10.32 -5.99
CA LEU A 45 11.66 -9.41 -6.98
C LEU A 45 11.58 -10.13 -8.32
N GLY A 46 10.37 -10.25 -8.85
CA GLY A 46 10.09 -10.82 -10.16
C GLY A 46 9.53 -9.77 -11.11
N GLU A 47 9.10 -10.22 -12.27
CA GLU A 47 8.54 -9.35 -13.29
C GLU A 47 7.16 -8.80 -12.90
N ASP A 48 6.36 -9.59 -12.18
CA ASP A 48 4.99 -9.25 -11.79
C ASP A 48 4.69 -9.54 -10.31
N PHE A 49 5.72 -9.72 -9.49
CA PHE A 49 5.58 -9.95 -8.05
C PHE A 49 6.82 -9.47 -7.29
N ALA A 50 6.65 -9.27 -5.99
CA ALA A 50 7.75 -9.01 -5.07
C ALA A 50 7.37 -9.47 -3.67
N GLU A 51 8.36 -9.94 -2.91
CA GLU A 51 8.21 -10.12 -1.47
C GLU A 51 9.13 -9.12 -0.78
N VAL A 52 8.54 -8.29 0.06
CA VAL A 52 9.25 -7.20 0.74
C VAL A 52 8.82 -7.11 2.19
N THR A 53 9.74 -6.64 3.04
CA THR A 53 9.41 -6.16 4.38
C THR A 53 9.53 -4.65 4.35
N GLU A 54 8.49 -3.96 4.81
CA GLU A 54 8.48 -2.51 4.85
C GLU A 54 7.68 -2.00 6.04
N GLY A 55 7.87 -0.74 6.35
CA GLY A 55 7.20 -0.08 7.46
C GLY A 55 8.17 0.75 8.28
N ASN A 56 7.89 0.86 9.56
CA ASN A 56 8.70 1.64 10.51
C ASN A 56 8.79 0.90 11.85
N ALA A 57 9.37 1.56 12.86
CA ALA A 57 9.56 0.93 14.17
C ALA A 57 8.23 0.60 14.87
N THR A 58 7.17 1.33 14.56
CA THR A 58 5.85 1.15 15.18
C THR A 58 5.08 0.01 14.55
N THR A 59 5.02 -0.02 13.22
CA THR A 59 4.32 -1.05 12.45
C THR A 59 5.14 -1.43 11.22
N TRP A 60 5.38 -2.70 11.06
CA TRP A 60 6.05 -3.24 9.89
C TRP A 60 5.31 -4.48 9.41
N GLU A 61 5.47 -4.82 8.12
CA GLU A 61 4.91 -6.05 7.58
C GLU A 61 5.79 -6.59 6.46
N ARG A 62 5.80 -7.91 6.36
CA ARG A 62 6.33 -8.63 5.22
C ARG A 62 5.15 -8.94 4.32
N GLU A 63 5.23 -8.55 3.05
CA GLU A 63 4.13 -8.63 2.11
C GLU A 63 4.56 -9.29 0.82
N ARG A 64 3.61 -10.02 0.22
CA ARG A 64 3.75 -10.46 -1.16
C ARG A 64 2.91 -9.56 -2.04
N TYR A 65 3.58 -8.83 -2.92
CA TYR A 65 2.97 -8.02 -3.96
C TYR A 65 2.82 -8.85 -5.23
N GLU A 66 1.67 -8.71 -5.87
CA GLU A 66 1.42 -9.25 -7.21
C GLU A 66 0.68 -8.20 -8.01
N TRP A 67 1.03 -8.03 -9.29
CA TRP A 67 0.38 -7.03 -10.13
C TRP A 67 0.15 -7.52 -11.53
N ASP A 68 -0.87 -6.94 -12.17
CA ASP A 68 -1.27 -7.18 -13.55
C ASP A 68 -1.41 -5.83 -14.25
N ARG A 69 -0.48 -5.51 -15.12
CA ARG A 69 -0.47 -4.23 -15.84
C ARG A 69 -1.70 -4.07 -16.72
N ALA A 70 -2.09 -5.11 -17.45
CA ALA A 70 -3.24 -5.07 -18.35
C ALA A 70 -4.55 -4.84 -17.61
N ALA A 71 -4.70 -5.47 -16.44
CA ALA A 71 -5.89 -5.33 -15.60
C ALA A 71 -5.85 -4.06 -14.74
N GLY A 72 -4.68 -3.45 -14.54
CA GLY A 72 -4.53 -2.29 -13.69
C GLY A 72 -4.69 -2.60 -12.21
N THR A 73 -4.22 -3.76 -11.76
CA THR A 73 -4.40 -4.21 -10.38
C THR A 73 -3.05 -4.47 -9.70
N VAL A 74 -2.99 -4.14 -8.41
CA VAL A 74 -1.88 -4.48 -7.53
C VAL A 74 -2.48 -5.02 -6.24
N THR A 75 -2.01 -6.17 -5.78
CA THR A 75 -2.39 -6.73 -4.48
C THR A 75 -1.15 -6.91 -3.62
N ALA A 76 -1.28 -6.62 -2.33
CA ALA A 76 -0.23 -6.86 -1.35
C ALA A 76 -0.83 -7.62 -0.18
N LYS A 77 -0.46 -8.90 -0.05
CA LYS A 77 -0.95 -9.76 1.02
C LYS A 77 0.08 -9.80 2.15
N THR A 78 -0.38 -9.58 3.36
CA THR A 78 0.47 -9.65 4.54
C THR A 78 0.87 -11.10 4.82
N LEU A 79 2.17 -11.37 4.84
CA LEU A 79 2.73 -12.67 5.19
C LEU A 79 3.12 -12.73 6.66
N ASP A 80 3.64 -11.62 7.19
CA ASP A 80 4.02 -11.47 8.59
C ASP A 80 4.00 -10.00 8.99
N SER A 81 3.79 -9.72 10.26
CA SER A 81 3.75 -8.36 10.79
C SER A 81 3.86 -8.39 12.30
N ASN A 82 4.29 -7.29 12.89
CA ASN A 82 4.27 -7.15 14.34
C ASN A 82 2.86 -6.85 14.89
N VAL A 83 1.90 -6.49 14.05
CA VAL A 83 0.55 -6.09 14.48
C VAL A 83 -0.59 -6.69 13.65
N TRP A 84 -0.35 -7.06 12.39
CA TRP A 84 -1.39 -7.54 11.48
C TRP A 84 -1.32 -9.05 11.30
N GLY A 85 -2.47 -9.67 11.30
CA GLY A 85 -2.62 -11.11 11.16
C GLY A 85 -3.03 -11.54 9.76
N GLU A 86 -3.20 -12.85 9.62
CA GLU A 86 -3.59 -13.49 8.38
C GLU A 86 -4.88 -12.89 7.81
N GLY A 87 -4.92 -12.73 6.49
CA GLY A 87 -6.04 -12.10 5.77
C GLY A 87 -5.88 -10.61 5.56
N SER A 88 -4.92 -9.97 6.24
CA SER A 88 -4.63 -8.55 6.02
C SER A 88 -4.06 -8.34 4.62
N ARG A 89 -4.56 -7.32 3.92
CA ARG A 89 -4.17 -7.08 2.53
C ARG A 89 -4.49 -5.68 2.05
N TRP A 90 -3.78 -5.26 1.02
CA TRP A 90 -4.04 -4.08 0.22
C TRP A 90 -4.45 -4.50 -1.18
N ASP A 91 -5.48 -3.89 -1.72
CA ASP A 91 -5.87 -4.04 -3.11
C ASP A 91 -5.94 -2.68 -3.78
N TYR A 92 -5.24 -2.52 -4.90
CA TYR A 92 -5.22 -1.29 -5.70
C TYR A 92 -5.84 -1.58 -7.06
N ARG A 93 -6.63 -0.63 -7.54
CA ARG A 93 -7.17 -0.64 -8.90
C ARG A 93 -6.85 0.68 -9.58
N ILE A 94 -6.20 0.60 -10.73
CA ILE A 94 -5.78 1.76 -11.51
C ILE A 94 -6.64 1.83 -12.75
N THR A 95 -7.37 2.93 -12.93
CA THR A 95 -8.25 3.13 -14.08
C THR A 95 -7.83 4.38 -14.81
N PRO A 96 -7.64 4.33 -16.15
CA PRO A 96 -7.33 5.53 -16.92
C PRO A 96 -8.53 6.47 -16.92
N VAL A 97 -8.28 7.75 -16.74
CA VAL A 97 -9.27 8.82 -16.84
C VAL A 97 -8.67 9.96 -17.62
N GLU A 98 -9.51 10.93 -18.04
CA GLU A 98 -9.01 12.13 -18.69
C GLU A 98 -8.05 12.87 -17.74
N GLY A 99 -6.84 13.15 -18.23
CA GLY A 99 -5.82 13.87 -17.48
C GLY A 99 -5.00 13.04 -16.49
N GLY A 100 -5.17 11.70 -16.47
CA GLY A 100 -4.37 10.85 -15.60
C GLY A 100 -5.01 9.52 -15.24
N SER A 101 -5.07 9.23 -13.94
CA SER A 101 -5.60 7.96 -13.44
C SER A 101 -6.51 8.18 -12.23
N GLN A 102 -7.48 7.28 -12.09
CA GLN A 102 -8.19 7.10 -10.83
C GLN A 102 -7.65 5.87 -10.14
N VAL A 103 -7.34 5.98 -8.85
CA VAL A 103 -6.75 4.91 -8.07
C VAL A 103 -7.69 4.57 -6.93
N GLY A 104 -8.22 3.35 -6.94
CA GLY A 104 -9.01 2.82 -5.85
C GLY A 104 -8.12 1.96 -4.94
N VAL A 105 -8.29 2.13 -3.64
CA VAL A 105 -7.55 1.36 -2.63
C VAL A 105 -8.54 0.75 -1.66
N ARG A 106 -8.41 -0.55 -1.44
CA ARG A 106 -9.13 -1.25 -0.39
C ARG A 106 -8.12 -1.88 0.55
N LEU A 107 -8.18 -1.48 1.82
CA LEU A 107 -7.34 -2.02 2.87
C LEU A 107 -8.19 -2.89 3.79
N GLU A 108 -7.77 -4.14 4.00
CA GLU A 108 -8.32 -5.02 5.03
C GLU A 108 -7.26 -5.27 6.08
N ARG A 109 -7.64 -5.12 7.36
CA ARG A 109 -6.74 -5.35 8.48
C ARG A 109 -7.38 -6.26 9.52
N TYR A 110 -6.62 -7.24 9.97
CA TYR A 110 -6.94 -8.12 11.08
C TYR A 110 -5.86 -7.95 12.13
N GLY A 111 -6.21 -7.43 13.31
CA GLY A 111 -5.25 -7.27 14.40
C GLY A 111 -4.82 -8.63 14.94
N LYS A 112 -3.52 -8.88 15.00
CA LYS A 112 -2.96 -10.15 15.47
C LYS A 112 -2.75 -10.17 17.00
N ASN A 113 -2.72 -8.97 17.61
CA ASN A 113 -2.50 -8.79 19.04
C ASN A 113 -3.26 -7.55 19.53
N ILE A 114 -3.13 -7.21 20.82
CA ILE A 114 -3.84 -6.07 21.40
C ILE A 114 -3.48 -4.78 20.68
N LYS A 115 -2.20 -4.54 20.40
CA LYS A 115 -1.74 -3.35 19.66
C LYS A 115 -2.38 -3.26 18.28
N GLY A 116 -2.38 -4.36 17.53
CA GLY A 116 -2.99 -4.42 16.20
C GLY A 116 -4.50 -4.18 16.25
N LYS A 117 -5.18 -4.72 17.25
CA LYS A 117 -6.62 -4.52 17.43
C LYS A 117 -6.95 -3.06 17.77
N LEU A 118 -6.12 -2.41 18.58
CA LEU A 118 -6.31 -1.00 18.94
C LEU A 118 -6.07 -0.10 17.72
N ILE A 119 -5.02 -0.34 16.96
CA ILE A 119 -4.75 0.42 15.72
C ILE A 119 -5.87 0.18 14.71
N GLY A 120 -6.30 -1.07 14.53
CA GLY A 120 -7.40 -1.43 13.64
C GLY A 120 -8.72 -0.74 14.00
N ALA A 121 -8.99 -0.56 15.29
CA ALA A 121 -10.20 0.12 15.75
C ALA A 121 -10.21 1.61 15.39
N LEU A 122 -9.06 2.23 15.18
CA LEU A 122 -8.94 3.63 14.78
C LEU A 122 -9.07 3.83 13.26
N LEU A 123 -8.86 2.79 12.46
CA LEU A 123 -8.88 2.89 11.00
C LEU A 123 -10.20 3.40 10.42
N PRO A 124 -11.38 3.01 10.92
CA PRO A 124 -12.64 3.57 10.40
C PRO A 124 -12.76 5.08 10.58
N VAL A 125 -12.05 5.65 11.58
CA VAL A 125 -12.08 7.08 11.89
C VAL A 125 -10.96 7.84 11.15
N ALA A 126 -9.74 7.32 11.18
CA ALA A 126 -8.54 8.01 10.70
C ALA A 126 -7.95 7.39 9.42
N GLY A 127 -8.36 6.19 9.04
CA GLY A 127 -7.71 5.41 7.97
C GLY A 127 -7.76 6.08 6.60
N LYS A 128 -8.89 6.69 6.23
CA LYS A 128 -9.01 7.37 4.93
C LYS A 128 -8.01 8.51 4.81
N LYS A 129 -7.85 9.31 5.86
CA LYS A 129 -6.92 10.42 5.85
C LYS A 129 -5.48 9.92 5.74
N VAL A 130 -5.11 8.91 6.52
CA VAL A 130 -3.76 8.35 6.51
C VAL A 130 -3.42 7.79 5.13
N ILE A 131 -4.31 7.01 4.53
CA ILE A 131 -4.11 6.44 3.20
C ILE A 131 -4.04 7.56 2.14
N THR A 132 -4.95 8.52 2.19
CA THR A 132 -4.98 9.63 1.24
C THR A 132 -3.70 10.47 1.32
N ASP A 133 -3.22 10.76 2.53
CA ASP A 133 -1.98 11.52 2.71
C ASP A 133 -0.77 10.76 2.16
N GLY A 134 -0.71 9.43 2.35
CA GLY A 134 0.33 8.59 1.76
C GLY A 134 0.29 8.60 0.23
N LEU A 135 -0.89 8.45 -0.35
CA LEU A 135 -1.09 8.49 -1.78
C LEU A 135 -0.77 9.87 -2.36
N ARG A 136 -1.12 10.95 -1.64
CA ARG A 136 -0.80 12.31 -2.05
C ARG A 136 0.70 12.50 -2.18
N SER A 137 1.45 11.99 -1.22
CA SER A 137 2.91 12.03 -1.25
C SER A 137 3.45 11.26 -2.47
N ALA A 138 2.95 10.04 -2.69
CA ALA A 138 3.48 9.14 -3.71
C ALA A 138 2.99 9.44 -5.14
N LEU A 139 1.71 9.80 -5.31
CA LEU A 139 1.04 9.86 -6.61
C LEU A 139 0.69 11.29 -7.10
N LYS A 140 1.11 12.32 -6.40
CA LYS A 140 0.86 13.73 -6.78
C LYS A 140 -0.62 14.00 -7.05
N LEU A 141 -1.49 13.74 -6.09
CA LEU A 141 -2.95 13.84 -6.26
C LEU A 141 -3.40 15.22 -6.72
N THR A 142 -4.47 15.25 -7.51
CA THR A 142 -5.13 16.47 -7.98
C THR A 142 -6.44 16.73 -7.22
#